data_dab0cd391b88f564ce3c498f396b52d0
#
_entry.id   dab0cd391b88f564ce3c498f396b52d0
#
_cell.length_a   1.000
_cell.length_b   1.000
_cell.length_c   1.000
_cell.angle_alpha   90.00
_cell.angle_beta   90.00
_cell.angle_gamma   90.00
#
_symmetry.space_group_name_H-M   'P 1'
#
loop_
_entity.id
_entity.type
_entity.pdbx_description
1 polymer ?
#
loop_
_entity_poly.entity_id
_entity_poly.type
_entity_poly.pdbx_seq_one_letter_code
_entity_poly.pdbx_strand_id
1 'polypeptide(L)'
;MTKDDLNEKPAVVLLSGGLDSMVTAGIAKTQGYSVNALTVDYNQRHRRELDSATVIANAIDVDRHLVLPLDLRKIGGSALTSEMAVPKDGVGSDIPITYVPARNLVFLSLTLAWCEAIGAQDIFIGVNALDYSGYPDCRPEFIKSFEKTAELATKAGSEGAKFSIHAPLQFMSKAEIVDKAYELGLDPSMSWSCYDPGEDGRPCGLCDSCRLRQQGFAQTGRQDPVDYSKRI
;
A
#
# COMPACT_ATOMS: atom_id res chain seq x y z
N MET A 1 -30.11 0.15 14.84
CA MET A 1 -29.61 1.14 13.88
C MET A 1 -29.11 0.32 12.70
N THR A 2 -29.74 0.48 11.57
CA THR A 2 -29.33 -0.18 10.31
C THR A 2 -28.13 0.58 9.73
N LYS A 3 -27.23 -0.10 8.98
CA LYS A 3 -26.03 0.50 8.33
C LYS A 3 -26.35 1.76 7.48
N ASP A 4 -27.59 2.04 7.20
CA ASP A 4 -28.06 3.16 6.35
C ASP A 4 -28.18 4.53 7.06
N ASP A 5 -27.91 4.61 8.38
CA ASP A 5 -28.10 5.86 9.15
C ASP A 5 -26.83 6.68 9.35
N LEU A 6 -25.65 6.18 8.96
CA LEU A 6 -24.40 6.93 8.93
C LEU A 6 -24.10 7.26 7.47
N ASN A 7 -24.24 8.51 7.08
CA ASN A 7 -23.86 9.02 5.76
C ASN A 7 -22.32 9.01 5.66
N GLU A 8 -21.72 7.80 5.67
CA GLU A 8 -20.28 7.60 5.58
C GLU A 8 -19.79 8.06 4.21
N LYS A 9 -18.81 8.94 4.18
CA LYS A 9 -18.21 9.46 2.93
C LYS A 9 -17.42 8.33 2.24
N PRO A 10 -17.68 8.01 0.96
CA PRO A 10 -16.95 6.97 0.29
C PRO A 10 -15.50 7.39 0.04
N ALA A 11 -14.57 6.47 0.28
CA ALA A 11 -13.16 6.62 -0.07
C ALA A 11 -12.65 5.36 -0.78
N VAL A 12 -11.62 5.51 -1.62
CA VAL A 12 -10.89 4.38 -2.18
C VAL A 12 -9.52 4.28 -1.55
N VAL A 13 -9.18 3.11 -1.04
CA VAL A 13 -7.87 2.81 -0.43
C VAL A 13 -7.10 1.87 -1.34
N LEU A 14 -5.86 2.24 -1.71
CA LEU A 14 -4.92 1.33 -2.36
C LEU A 14 -4.44 0.28 -1.34
N LEU A 15 -4.91 -0.94 -1.47
CA LEU A 15 -4.63 -2.06 -0.58
C LEU A 15 -3.72 -3.08 -1.27
N SER A 16 -2.43 -3.06 -0.97
CA SER A 16 -1.44 -3.97 -1.56
C SER A 16 -1.33 -5.32 -0.84
N GLY A 17 -1.85 -5.43 0.38
CA GLY A 17 -1.63 -6.57 1.27
C GLY A 17 -0.41 -6.43 2.18
N GLY A 18 0.39 -5.37 2.04
CA GLY A 18 1.49 -5.02 2.94
C GLY A 18 1.01 -4.31 4.21
N LEU A 19 1.89 -4.26 5.23
CA LEU A 19 1.62 -3.64 6.54
C LEU A 19 1.14 -2.18 6.39
N ASP A 20 1.83 -1.40 5.57
CA ASP A 20 1.54 0.03 5.41
C ASP A 20 0.14 0.26 4.81
N SER A 21 -0.23 -0.51 3.79
CA SER A 21 -1.56 -0.41 3.18
C SER A 21 -2.67 -0.89 4.11
N MET A 22 -2.40 -1.90 4.95
CA MET A 22 -3.31 -2.37 5.99
C MET A 22 -3.58 -1.26 7.02
N VAL A 23 -2.52 -0.62 7.54
CA VAL A 23 -2.65 0.47 8.52
C VAL A 23 -3.37 1.67 7.89
N THR A 24 -3.07 2.00 6.64
CA THR A 24 -3.76 3.06 5.90
C THR A 24 -5.27 2.79 5.78
N ALA A 25 -5.66 1.57 5.45
CA ALA A 25 -7.06 1.18 5.38
C ALA A 25 -7.76 1.25 6.76
N GLY A 26 -7.08 0.80 7.82
CA GLY A 26 -7.57 0.94 9.20
C GLY A 26 -7.76 2.40 9.62
N ILE A 27 -6.84 3.29 9.25
CA ILE A 27 -6.97 4.75 9.50
C ILE A 27 -8.21 5.30 8.77
N ALA A 28 -8.39 5.00 7.49
CA ALA A 28 -9.56 5.45 6.74
C ALA A 28 -10.88 5.00 7.43
N LYS A 29 -10.95 3.75 7.85
CA LYS A 29 -12.12 3.19 8.56
C LYS A 29 -12.38 3.91 9.88
N THR A 30 -11.34 4.17 10.70
CA THR A 30 -11.50 4.87 12.00
C THR A 30 -11.85 6.35 11.84
N GLN A 31 -11.57 6.94 10.68
CA GLN A 31 -12.00 8.30 10.32
C GLN A 31 -13.46 8.36 9.83
N GLY A 32 -14.16 7.22 9.79
CA GLY A 32 -15.59 7.16 9.43
C GLY A 32 -15.84 7.13 7.91
N TYR A 33 -14.86 6.69 7.11
CA TYR A 33 -15.08 6.51 5.68
C TYR A 33 -15.74 5.14 5.38
N SER A 34 -16.63 5.13 4.40
CA SER A 34 -17.04 3.94 3.66
C SER A 34 -15.87 3.50 2.76
N VAL A 35 -15.16 2.46 3.19
CA VAL A 35 -13.89 2.05 2.57
C VAL A 35 -14.12 1.12 1.40
N ASN A 36 -13.70 1.53 0.21
CA ASN A 36 -13.59 0.70 -0.98
C ASN A 36 -12.11 0.39 -1.23
N ALA A 37 -11.71 -0.88 -1.18
CA ALA A 37 -10.32 -1.29 -1.34
C ALA A 37 -10.00 -1.64 -2.80
N LEU A 38 -8.93 -1.04 -3.34
CA LEU A 38 -8.38 -1.37 -4.66
C LEU A 38 -7.06 -2.10 -4.50
N THR A 39 -6.98 -3.31 -5.04
CA THR A 39 -5.75 -4.09 -5.16
C THR A 39 -5.39 -4.22 -6.64
N VAL A 40 -4.15 -3.93 -7.00
CA VAL A 40 -3.67 -4.11 -8.37
C VAL A 40 -2.83 -5.39 -8.44
N ASP A 41 -3.30 -6.38 -9.21
CA ASP A 41 -2.53 -7.54 -9.60
C ASP A 41 -1.67 -7.16 -10.82
N TYR A 42 -0.42 -6.71 -10.56
CA TYR A 42 0.45 -6.22 -11.63
C TYR A 42 1.41 -7.30 -12.17
N ASN A 43 1.05 -8.58 -11.96
CA ASN A 43 1.86 -9.74 -12.31
C ASN A 43 3.22 -9.74 -11.59
N GLN A 44 3.20 -9.38 -10.29
CA GLN A 44 4.36 -9.41 -9.41
C GLN A 44 4.92 -10.84 -9.25
N ARG A 45 6.16 -10.95 -8.78
CA ARG A 45 6.89 -12.23 -8.68
C ARG A 45 6.12 -13.36 -7.98
N HIS A 46 5.28 -13.02 -7.01
CA HIS A 46 4.44 -13.98 -6.27
C HIS A 46 3.10 -13.36 -5.90
N ARG A 47 2.11 -14.20 -5.66
CA ARG A 47 0.73 -13.77 -5.42
C ARG A 47 0.35 -13.62 -3.94
N ARG A 48 1.28 -13.88 -3.01
CA ARG A 48 1.03 -13.83 -1.55
C ARG A 48 0.47 -12.48 -1.09
N GLU A 49 0.91 -11.39 -1.71
CA GLU A 49 0.38 -10.04 -1.43
C GLU A 49 -1.12 -9.95 -1.72
N LEU A 50 -1.59 -10.57 -2.79
CA LEU A 50 -3.01 -10.55 -3.17
C LEU A 50 -3.87 -11.35 -2.19
N ASP A 51 -3.36 -12.49 -1.73
CA ASP A 51 -4.03 -13.29 -0.69
C ASP A 51 -4.12 -12.48 0.60
N SER A 52 -3.02 -11.83 1.02
CA SER A 52 -3.00 -10.94 2.19
C SER A 52 -3.95 -9.76 2.03
N ALA A 53 -4.01 -9.12 0.86
CA ALA A 53 -4.96 -8.02 0.60
C ALA A 53 -6.42 -8.48 0.80
N THR A 54 -6.74 -9.69 0.35
CA THR A 54 -8.09 -10.27 0.52
C THR A 54 -8.39 -10.54 2.00
N VAL A 55 -7.45 -11.11 2.75
CA VAL A 55 -7.59 -11.34 4.20
C VAL A 55 -7.79 -10.03 4.95
N ILE A 56 -6.98 -9.02 4.65
CA ILE A 56 -7.06 -7.69 5.28
C ILE A 56 -8.39 -7.00 4.95
N ALA A 57 -8.82 -7.03 3.68
CA ALA A 57 -10.09 -6.44 3.25
C ALA A 57 -11.27 -7.01 4.04
N ASN A 58 -11.31 -8.33 4.22
CA ASN A 58 -12.33 -9.01 5.02
C ASN A 58 -12.22 -8.65 6.51
N ALA A 59 -11.03 -8.60 7.08
CA ALA A 59 -10.81 -8.31 8.50
C ALA A 59 -11.18 -6.86 8.88
N ILE A 60 -10.98 -5.90 7.98
CA ILE A 60 -11.36 -4.49 8.16
C ILE A 60 -12.84 -4.26 7.82
N ASP A 61 -13.52 -5.22 7.23
CA ASP A 61 -14.90 -5.11 6.75
C ASP A 61 -15.05 -3.93 5.77
N VAL A 62 -14.28 -3.99 4.66
CA VAL A 62 -14.39 -2.99 3.59
C VAL A 62 -15.71 -3.21 2.83
N ASP A 63 -16.31 -2.12 2.33
CA ASP A 63 -17.60 -2.20 1.65
C ASP A 63 -17.50 -2.92 0.29
N ARG A 64 -16.38 -2.70 -0.41
CA ARG A 64 -16.08 -3.36 -1.68
C ARG A 64 -14.57 -3.62 -1.80
N HIS A 65 -14.19 -4.77 -2.35
CA HIS A 65 -12.81 -5.07 -2.70
C HIS A 65 -12.71 -5.36 -4.20
N LEU A 66 -12.03 -4.48 -4.93
CA LEU A 66 -11.78 -4.61 -6.37
C LEU A 66 -10.33 -5.04 -6.59
N VAL A 67 -10.13 -6.16 -7.28
CA VAL A 67 -8.81 -6.62 -7.73
C VAL A 67 -8.71 -6.39 -9.24
N LEU A 68 -7.80 -5.49 -9.67
CA LEU A 68 -7.58 -5.17 -11.07
C LEU A 68 -6.31 -5.82 -11.61
N PRO A 69 -6.40 -6.63 -12.68
CA PRO A 69 -5.22 -7.17 -13.34
C PRO A 69 -4.55 -6.10 -14.23
N LEU A 70 -3.22 -5.99 -14.11
CA LEU A 70 -2.39 -5.08 -14.91
C LEU A 70 -1.00 -5.70 -15.09
N ASP A 71 -0.60 -6.05 -16.30
CA ASP A 71 0.68 -6.72 -16.54
C ASP A 71 1.85 -5.73 -16.68
N LEU A 72 2.45 -5.30 -15.57
CA LEU A 72 3.65 -4.45 -15.57
C LEU A 72 4.94 -5.23 -15.91
N ARG A 73 4.94 -6.56 -15.92
CA ARG A 73 6.09 -7.33 -16.39
C ARG A 73 6.40 -7.08 -17.86
N LYS A 74 5.39 -6.76 -18.65
CA LYS A 74 5.58 -6.36 -20.06
C LYS A 74 6.36 -5.06 -20.24
N ILE A 75 6.32 -4.18 -19.22
CA ILE A 75 7.11 -2.94 -19.20
C ILE A 75 8.51 -3.23 -18.66
N GLY A 76 8.61 -4.03 -17.58
CA GLY A 76 9.87 -4.40 -16.96
C GLY A 76 10.51 -3.25 -16.17
N GLY A 77 11.85 -3.21 -16.17
CA GLY A 77 12.64 -2.13 -15.55
C GLY A 77 12.81 -2.24 -14.04
N SER A 78 12.39 -3.37 -13.41
CA SER A 78 12.54 -3.60 -11.97
C SER A 78 12.77 -5.08 -11.66
N ALA A 79 13.48 -5.37 -10.57
CA ALA A 79 13.60 -6.72 -10.04
C ALA A 79 12.25 -7.32 -9.60
N LEU A 80 11.21 -6.50 -9.39
CA LEU A 80 9.86 -6.97 -9.05
C LEU A 80 9.01 -7.30 -10.27
N THR A 81 9.41 -6.84 -11.46
CA THR A 81 8.70 -7.04 -12.74
C THR A 81 9.55 -7.75 -13.80
N SER A 82 10.66 -8.39 -13.41
CA SER A 82 11.56 -9.11 -14.30
C SER A 82 12.18 -10.32 -13.59
N GLU A 83 13.08 -11.03 -14.28
CA GLU A 83 13.83 -12.17 -13.71
C GLU A 83 15.13 -11.72 -12.96
N MET A 84 15.38 -10.41 -12.82
CA MET A 84 16.52 -9.90 -12.03
C MET A 84 16.42 -10.37 -10.57
N ALA A 85 17.55 -10.72 -9.98
CA ALA A 85 17.59 -11.11 -8.57
C ALA A 85 17.21 -9.93 -7.66
N VAL A 86 16.40 -10.21 -6.65
CA VAL A 86 16.09 -9.22 -5.59
C VAL A 86 17.30 -9.11 -4.66
N PRO A 87 17.87 -7.91 -4.43
CA PRO A 87 18.98 -7.72 -3.51
C PRO A 87 18.67 -8.18 -2.09
N LYS A 88 19.66 -8.74 -1.41
CA LYS A 88 19.57 -9.21 -0.02
C LYS A 88 20.68 -8.62 0.86
N ASP A 89 21.43 -7.64 0.34
CA ASP A 89 22.62 -7.08 0.98
C ASP A 89 22.33 -5.84 1.85
N GLY A 90 21.10 -5.34 1.81
CA GLY A 90 20.64 -4.19 2.59
C GLY A 90 20.18 -3.01 1.74
N VAL A 91 19.59 -2.01 2.40
CA VAL A 91 19.05 -0.81 1.75
C VAL A 91 20.18 0.14 1.39
N GLY A 92 20.30 0.48 0.09
CA GLY A 92 21.25 1.48 -0.42
C GLY A 92 20.69 2.92 -0.35
N SER A 93 21.54 3.90 -0.68
CA SER A 93 21.15 5.32 -0.75
C SER A 93 20.49 5.73 -2.07
N ASP A 94 20.68 4.94 -3.12
CA ASP A 94 20.17 5.22 -4.47
C ASP A 94 18.77 4.63 -4.67
N ILE A 95 18.11 4.99 -5.80
CA ILE A 95 16.87 4.35 -6.20
C ILE A 95 17.12 2.85 -6.40
N PRO A 96 16.52 1.96 -5.57
CA PRO A 96 16.82 0.55 -5.63
C PRO A 96 16.28 -0.09 -6.92
N ILE A 97 16.91 -1.20 -7.35
CA ILE A 97 16.45 -1.94 -8.54
C ILE A 97 15.06 -2.59 -8.34
N THR A 98 14.53 -2.58 -7.12
CA THR A 98 13.15 -2.99 -6.79
C THR A 98 12.12 -1.88 -7.05
N TYR A 99 12.55 -0.67 -7.38
CA TYR A 99 11.65 0.39 -7.84
C TYR A 99 10.99 -0.03 -9.15
N VAL A 100 9.67 -0.09 -9.17
CA VAL A 100 8.89 -0.31 -10.40
C VAL A 100 8.58 1.06 -11.00
N PRO A 101 9.06 1.37 -12.22
CA PRO A 101 8.93 2.70 -12.81
C PRO A 101 7.49 3.22 -12.80
N ALA A 102 7.28 4.39 -12.18
CA ALA A 102 6.00 5.10 -12.08
C ALA A 102 4.82 4.27 -11.53
N ARG A 103 5.07 3.23 -10.72
CA ARG A 103 4.03 2.32 -10.25
C ARG A 103 2.93 3.03 -9.48
N ASN A 104 3.27 3.91 -8.53
CA ASN A 104 2.28 4.62 -7.74
C ASN A 104 1.51 5.64 -8.58
N LEU A 105 2.11 6.24 -9.59
CA LEU A 105 1.40 7.09 -10.56
C LEU A 105 0.32 6.31 -11.31
N VAL A 106 0.66 5.12 -11.81
CA VAL A 106 -0.29 4.23 -12.51
C VAL A 106 -1.41 3.80 -11.56
N PHE A 107 -1.06 3.36 -10.34
CA PHE A 107 -2.04 2.89 -9.38
C PHE A 107 -2.98 4.01 -8.91
N LEU A 108 -2.46 5.21 -8.66
CA LEU A 108 -3.29 6.37 -8.35
C LEU A 108 -4.23 6.73 -9.49
N SER A 109 -3.79 6.60 -10.75
CA SER A 109 -4.66 6.84 -11.91
C SER A 109 -5.82 5.84 -12.00
N LEU A 110 -5.56 4.55 -11.74
CA LEU A 110 -6.61 3.53 -11.64
C LEU A 110 -7.57 3.80 -10.46
N THR A 111 -7.01 4.21 -9.33
CA THR A 111 -7.79 4.56 -8.14
C THR A 111 -8.69 5.76 -8.42
N LEU A 112 -8.17 6.79 -9.08
CA LEU A 112 -8.93 7.98 -9.46
C LEU A 112 -10.10 7.63 -10.39
N ALA A 113 -9.87 6.78 -11.39
CA ALA A 113 -10.91 6.33 -12.29
C ALA A 113 -12.03 5.60 -11.54
N TRP A 114 -11.69 4.78 -10.55
CA TRP A 114 -12.70 4.10 -9.73
C TRP A 114 -13.39 5.06 -8.76
N CYS A 115 -12.66 6.01 -8.15
CA CYS A 115 -13.26 7.08 -7.34
C CYS A 115 -14.35 7.81 -8.11
N GLU A 116 -14.04 8.25 -9.32
CA GLU A 116 -15.01 8.97 -10.16
C GLU A 116 -16.23 8.10 -10.49
N ALA A 117 -16.01 6.81 -10.79
CA ALA A 117 -17.09 5.87 -11.11
C ALA A 117 -18.06 5.61 -9.94
N ILE A 118 -17.58 5.69 -8.69
CA ILE A 118 -18.42 5.46 -7.49
C ILE A 118 -18.82 6.76 -6.77
N GLY A 119 -18.44 7.92 -7.30
CA GLY A 119 -18.73 9.22 -6.70
C GLY A 119 -17.88 9.53 -5.45
N ALA A 120 -16.74 8.84 -5.24
CA ALA A 120 -15.79 9.14 -4.19
C ALA A 120 -14.83 10.28 -4.61
N GLN A 121 -14.31 11.02 -3.62
CA GLN A 121 -13.35 12.10 -3.84
C GLN A 121 -12.10 11.93 -2.97
N ASP A 122 -12.08 10.96 -2.08
CA ASP A 122 -11.00 10.70 -1.15
C ASP A 122 -10.27 9.40 -1.52
N ILE A 123 -8.96 9.51 -1.69
CA ILE A 123 -8.06 8.40 -1.99
C ILE A 123 -7.08 8.26 -0.84
N PHE A 124 -6.90 7.03 -0.36
CA PHE A 124 -5.88 6.71 0.65
C PHE A 124 -4.77 5.85 0.04
N ILE A 125 -3.52 6.23 0.31
CA ILE A 125 -2.33 5.51 -0.15
C ILE A 125 -1.31 5.37 0.98
N GLY A 126 -0.78 4.15 1.15
CA GLY A 126 0.20 3.82 2.19
C GLY A 126 1.65 4.09 1.76
N VAL A 127 1.91 5.25 1.14
CA VAL A 127 3.29 5.66 0.83
C VAL A 127 4.01 6.16 2.06
N ASN A 128 5.32 5.84 2.14
CA ASN A 128 6.20 6.30 3.19
C ASN A 128 7.44 6.93 2.57
N ALA A 129 7.74 8.17 2.92
CA ALA A 129 8.89 8.90 2.40
C ALA A 129 10.18 8.64 3.19
N LEU A 130 10.08 8.12 4.41
CA LEU A 130 11.24 7.83 5.26
C LEU A 130 11.89 6.50 4.89
N ASP A 131 11.09 5.45 4.71
CA ASP A 131 11.57 4.10 4.40
C ASP A 131 12.06 3.97 2.95
N TYR A 132 11.41 4.70 2.03
CA TYR A 132 11.64 4.64 0.59
C TYR A 132 11.92 6.03 0.01
N SER A 133 12.80 6.78 0.65
CA SER A 133 13.16 8.17 0.25
C SER A 133 13.65 8.28 -1.20
N GLY A 134 14.12 7.15 -1.79
CA GLY A 134 14.51 7.07 -3.19
C GLY A 134 13.36 7.02 -4.21
N TYR A 135 12.13 6.72 -3.79
CA TYR A 135 11.00 6.58 -4.72
C TYR A 135 10.36 7.93 -5.04
N PRO A 136 10.52 8.46 -6.28
CA PRO A 136 9.97 9.78 -6.63
C PRO A 136 8.46 9.87 -6.47
N ASP A 137 7.75 8.78 -6.71
CA ASP A 137 6.29 8.65 -6.65
C ASP A 137 5.73 8.34 -5.24
N CYS A 138 6.59 8.51 -4.21
CA CYS A 138 6.18 8.53 -2.79
C CYS A 138 6.32 9.91 -2.15
N ARG A 139 6.88 10.89 -2.87
CA ARG A 139 7.20 12.23 -2.33
C ARG A 139 5.95 13.09 -2.14
N PRO A 140 5.93 13.97 -1.12
CA PRO A 140 4.80 14.88 -0.87
C PRO A 140 4.43 15.75 -2.07
N GLU A 141 5.45 16.24 -2.80
CA GLU A 141 5.26 17.09 -3.97
C GLU A 141 4.54 16.35 -5.11
N PHE A 142 4.85 15.06 -5.28
CA PHE A 142 4.15 14.21 -6.25
C PHE A 142 2.69 14.03 -5.85
N ILE A 143 2.40 13.68 -4.59
CA ILE A 143 1.02 13.50 -4.09
C ILE A 143 0.19 14.76 -4.32
N LYS A 144 0.73 15.92 -3.94
CA LYS A 144 0.07 17.22 -4.15
C LYS A 144 -0.13 17.56 -5.63
N SER A 145 0.84 17.22 -6.49
CA SER A 145 0.71 17.42 -7.93
C SER A 145 -0.37 16.52 -8.53
N PHE A 146 -0.51 15.29 -8.00
CA PHE A 146 -1.54 14.35 -8.46
C PHE A 146 -2.95 14.83 -8.10
N GLU A 147 -3.18 15.43 -6.94
CA GLU A 147 -4.46 16.08 -6.59
C GLU A 147 -4.86 17.10 -7.66
N LYS A 148 -3.92 17.95 -8.05
CA LYS A 148 -4.17 18.92 -9.12
C LYS A 148 -4.46 18.26 -10.46
N THR A 149 -3.77 17.17 -10.78
CA THR A 149 -4.02 16.37 -11.99
C THR A 149 -5.42 15.77 -11.95
N ALA A 150 -5.86 15.22 -10.82
CA ALA A 150 -7.20 14.67 -10.65
C ALA A 150 -8.31 15.71 -10.91
N GLU A 151 -8.15 16.92 -10.40
CA GLU A 151 -9.09 18.03 -10.65
C GLU A 151 -9.18 18.40 -12.14
N LEU A 152 -8.06 18.35 -12.87
CA LEU A 152 -8.01 18.75 -14.28
C LEU A 152 -8.42 17.63 -15.25
N ALA A 153 -8.21 16.37 -14.86
CA ALA A 153 -8.31 15.23 -15.77
C ALA A 153 -9.64 14.46 -15.67
N THR A 154 -10.51 14.81 -14.71
CA THR A 154 -11.77 14.10 -14.49
C THR A 154 -12.97 14.99 -14.83
N LYS A 155 -14.10 14.35 -15.18
CA LYS A 155 -15.36 15.07 -15.38
C LYS A 155 -15.78 15.75 -14.05
N ALA A 156 -15.75 15.01 -12.94
CA ALA A 156 -16.11 15.55 -11.62
C ALA A 156 -15.25 16.77 -11.27
N GLY A 157 -13.93 16.72 -11.51
CA GLY A 157 -13.03 17.86 -11.30
C GLY A 157 -13.35 19.06 -12.19
N SER A 158 -13.69 18.83 -13.45
CA SER A 158 -14.13 19.89 -14.38
C SER A 158 -15.45 20.56 -13.95
N GLU A 159 -16.28 19.84 -13.20
CA GLU A 159 -17.52 20.31 -12.61
C GLU A 159 -17.33 20.91 -11.19
N GLY A 160 -16.08 21.04 -10.73
CA GLY A 160 -15.72 21.70 -9.48
C GLY A 160 -15.47 20.77 -8.29
N ALA A 161 -15.53 19.46 -8.45
CA ALA A 161 -15.17 18.52 -7.39
C ALA A 161 -13.70 18.65 -7.01
N LYS A 162 -13.40 18.46 -5.71
CA LYS A 162 -12.05 18.44 -5.17
C LYS A 162 -11.69 17.02 -4.77
N PHE A 163 -10.53 16.56 -5.25
CA PHE A 163 -9.98 15.26 -4.85
C PHE A 163 -8.93 15.48 -3.75
N SER A 164 -8.95 14.60 -2.75
CA SER A 164 -7.97 14.60 -1.66
C SER A 164 -7.21 13.27 -1.65
N ILE A 165 -5.88 13.34 -1.68
CA ILE A 165 -5.01 12.18 -1.59
C ILE A 165 -4.42 12.11 -0.19
N HIS A 166 -4.93 11.20 0.63
CA HIS A 166 -4.49 10.99 2.00
C HIS A 166 -3.30 10.01 2.02
N ALA A 167 -2.16 10.48 2.49
CA ALA A 167 -0.95 9.68 2.71
C ALA A 167 -0.60 9.69 4.22
N PRO A 168 -1.39 9.03 5.09
CA PRO A 168 -1.29 9.19 6.54
C PRO A 168 0.03 8.69 7.12
N LEU A 169 0.77 7.84 6.40
CA LEU A 169 2.02 7.26 6.86
C LEU A 169 3.27 7.97 6.31
N GLN A 170 3.09 9.05 5.55
CA GLN A 170 4.16 9.65 4.73
C GLN A 170 5.41 10.04 5.54
N PHE A 171 5.24 10.44 6.79
CA PHE A 171 6.31 10.87 7.69
C PHE A 171 6.44 10.00 8.94
N MET A 172 5.84 8.81 8.96
CA MET A 172 5.96 7.85 10.06
C MET A 172 7.14 6.92 9.84
N SER A 173 7.91 6.65 10.88
CA SER A 173 8.88 5.57 10.89
C SER A 173 8.17 4.20 10.86
N LYS A 174 8.89 3.14 10.47
CA LYS A 174 8.32 1.79 10.46
C LYS A 174 7.86 1.35 11.87
N ALA A 175 8.55 1.78 12.91
CA ALA A 175 8.14 1.54 14.31
C ALA A 175 6.78 2.19 14.62
N GLU A 176 6.60 3.47 14.26
CA GLU A 176 5.32 4.15 14.44
C GLU A 176 4.18 3.51 13.64
N ILE A 177 4.45 2.99 12.43
CA ILE A 177 3.47 2.24 11.64
C ILE A 177 3.10 0.93 12.34
N VAL A 178 4.07 0.20 12.91
CA VAL A 178 3.81 -1.01 13.70
C VAL A 178 2.95 -0.69 14.91
N ASP A 179 3.30 0.33 15.70
CA ASP A 179 2.51 0.73 16.87
C ASP A 179 1.09 1.15 16.46
N LYS A 180 0.95 1.89 15.35
CA LYS A 180 -0.35 2.29 14.80
C LYS A 180 -1.19 1.08 14.42
N ALA A 181 -0.62 0.00 13.86
CA ALA A 181 -1.36 -1.22 13.58
C ALA A 181 -2.02 -1.79 14.84
N TYR A 182 -1.28 -1.87 15.95
CA TYR A 182 -1.81 -2.36 17.22
C TYR A 182 -2.81 -1.40 17.87
N GLU A 183 -2.59 -0.07 17.78
CA GLU A 183 -3.58 0.93 18.25
C GLU A 183 -4.92 0.79 17.54
N LEU A 184 -4.91 0.43 16.26
CA LEU A 184 -6.11 0.20 15.45
C LEU A 184 -6.71 -1.19 15.65
N GLY A 185 -6.11 -2.04 16.50
CA GLY A 185 -6.55 -3.42 16.72
C GLY A 185 -6.32 -4.34 15.52
N LEU A 186 -5.41 -3.97 14.61
CA LEU A 186 -5.06 -4.78 13.45
C LEU A 186 -4.03 -5.85 13.82
N ASP A 187 -4.14 -7.02 13.19
CA ASP A 187 -3.14 -8.10 13.34
C ASP A 187 -2.10 -8.03 12.21
N PRO A 188 -0.84 -7.63 12.50
CA PRO A 188 0.22 -7.56 11.49
C PRO A 188 0.56 -8.89 10.81
N SER A 189 0.16 -10.04 11.40
CA SER A 189 0.38 -11.35 10.78
C SER A 189 -0.37 -11.54 9.46
N MET A 190 -1.46 -10.79 9.25
CA MET A 190 -2.24 -10.81 8.01
C MET A 190 -1.50 -10.18 6.84
N SER A 191 -0.49 -9.34 7.10
CA SER A 191 0.19 -8.57 6.07
C SER A 191 1.42 -9.29 5.52
N TRP A 192 1.67 -9.10 4.22
CA TRP A 192 2.82 -9.65 3.52
C TRP A 192 3.77 -8.55 3.04
N SER A 193 5.07 -8.69 3.33
CA SER A 193 6.08 -7.68 2.95
C SER A 193 7.18 -8.22 2.02
N CYS A 194 7.41 -9.54 2.01
CA CYS A 194 8.55 -10.13 1.33
C CYS A 194 8.45 -10.02 -0.19
N TYR A 195 9.53 -9.54 -0.83
CA TYR A 195 9.65 -9.47 -2.30
C TYR A 195 10.08 -10.79 -2.95
N ASP A 196 10.77 -11.66 -2.20
CA ASP A 196 11.39 -12.88 -2.74
C ASP A 196 11.36 -13.98 -1.66
N PRO A 197 10.20 -14.65 -1.47
CA PRO A 197 10.03 -15.69 -0.47
C PRO A 197 10.93 -16.90 -0.76
N GLY A 198 11.25 -17.66 0.30
CA GLY A 198 11.96 -18.92 0.18
C GLY A 198 11.16 -20.00 -0.53
N GLU A 199 11.83 -21.10 -0.93
CA GLU A 199 11.18 -22.26 -1.54
C GLU A 199 10.11 -22.90 -0.62
N ASP A 200 10.28 -22.75 0.69
CA ASP A 200 9.31 -23.18 1.71
C ASP A 200 8.08 -22.25 1.81
N GLY A 201 8.01 -21.22 0.98
CA GLY A 201 6.94 -20.24 0.94
C GLY A 201 6.94 -19.23 2.11
N ARG A 202 7.96 -19.26 2.99
CA ARG A 202 8.12 -18.27 4.07
C ARG A 202 8.82 -17.00 3.57
N PRO A 203 8.57 -15.83 4.18
CA PRO A 203 9.31 -14.63 3.87
C PRO A 203 10.81 -14.84 4.06
N CYS A 204 11.62 -14.33 3.13
CA CYS A 204 13.06 -14.58 3.12
C CYS A 204 13.81 -13.98 4.34
N GLY A 205 13.28 -12.91 4.95
CA GLY A 205 13.90 -12.18 6.06
C GLY A 205 15.07 -11.27 5.67
N LEU A 206 15.49 -11.24 4.42
CA LEU A 206 16.73 -10.59 3.97
C LEU A 206 16.55 -9.46 2.95
N CYS A 207 15.47 -9.45 2.15
CA CYS A 207 15.21 -8.36 1.24
C CYS A 207 14.88 -7.06 2.01
N ASP A 208 15.00 -5.92 1.35
CA ASP A 208 14.84 -4.61 1.99
C ASP A 208 13.52 -4.49 2.76
N SER A 209 12.42 -4.93 2.17
CA SER A 209 11.11 -4.88 2.82
C SER A 209 11.04 -5.77 4.08
N CYS A 210 11.66 -6.96 4.07
CA CYS A 210 11.75 -7.79 5.26
C CYS A 210 12.63 -7.14 6.35
N ARG A 211 13.76 -6.55 5.97
CA ARG A 211 14.67 -5.86 6.89
C ARG A 211 13.99 -4.67 7.56
N LEU A 212 13.37 -3.79 6.77
CA LEU A 212 12.63 -2.63 7.28
C LEU A 212 11.53 -3.05 8.26
N ARG A 213 10.78 -4.10 7.92
CA ARG A 213 9.73 -4.63 8.79
C ARG A 213 10.30 -5.16 10.11
N GLN A 214 11.30 -6.04 10.07
CA GLN A 214 11.94 -6.59 11.26
C GLN A 214 12.53 -5.48 12.15
N GLN A 215 13.19 -4.47 11.55
CA GLN A 215 13.73 -3.31 12.28
C GLN A 215 12.60 -2.51 12.95
N GLY A 216 11.49 -2.26 12.26
CA GLY A 216 10.34 -1.57 12.84
C GLY A 216 9.81 -2.28 14.07
N PHE A 217 9.60 -3.60 14.00
CA PHE A 217 9.17 -4.40 15.16
C PHE A 217 10.20 -4.37 16.29
N ALA A 218 11.48 -4.54 15.99
CA ALA A 218 12.54 -4.51 17.00
C ALA A 218 12.59 -3.16 17.75
N GLN A 219 12.39 -2.04 17.05
CA GLN A 219 12.36 -0.70 17.64
C GLN A 219 11.17 -0.49 18.60
N THR A 220 10.04 -1.15 18.36
CA THR A 220 8.88 -1.10 19.28
C THR A 220 9.03 -2.05 20.47
N GLY A 221 10.06 -2.90 20.50
CA GLY A 221 10.20 -3.97 21.49
C GLY A 221 9.22 -5.13 21.31
N ARG A 222 8.46 -5.17 20.20
CA ARG A 222 7.51 -6.23 19.87
C ARG A 222 8.18 -7.30 19.00
N GLN A 223 7.76 -8.54 19.16
CA GLN A 223 8.14 -9.61 18.24
C GLN A 223 7.26 -9.52 16.97
N ASP A 224 7.90 -9.53 15.79
CA ASP A 224 7.17 -9.69 14.53
C ASP A 224 6.50 -11.07 14.48
N PRO A 225 5.17 -11.15 14.31
CA PRO A 225 4.44 -12.41 14.28
C PRO A 225 4.74 -13.27 13.04
N VAL A 226 5.43 -12.72 12.04
CA VAL A 226 5.76 -13.44 10.81
C VAL A 226 6.90 -14.44 11.03
N ASP A 227 6.74 -15.67 10.51
CA ASP A 227 7.78 -16.71 10.53
C ASP A 227 8.68 -16.61 9.30
N TYR A 228 9.87 -16.06 9.49
CA TYR A 228 10.86 -15.86 8.44
C TYR A 228 11.73 -17.10 8.22
N SER A 229 12.12 -17.36 6.96
CA SER A 229 13.14 -18.38 6.64
C SER A 229 14.51 -18.04 7.27
N LYS A 230 14.83 -16.72 7.36
CA LYS A 230 16.00 -16.17 8.09
C LYS A 230 15.57 -14.92 8.84
N ARG A 231 16.12 -14.72 10.07
CA ARG A 231 15.95 -13.48 10.84
C ARG A 231 17.27 -12.72 10.89
N ILE A 232 17.22 -11.39 10.92
CA ILE A 232 18.36 -10.48 11.16
C ILE A 232 18.43 -10.09 12.63
#